data_3cf2e3be283943f23e2a1cefb4d58188
#
_entry.id   3cf2e3be283943f23e2a1cefb4d58188
#
_cell.length_a   1.000
_cell.length_b   1.000
_cell.length_c   1.000
_cell.angle_alpha   90.00
_cell.angle_beta   90.00
_cell.angle_gamma   90.00
#
_symmetry.space_group_name_H-M   'P 1'
#
loop_
_entity.id
_entity.type
_entity.pdbx_description
1 polymer ?
#
loop_
_entity_poly.entity_id
_entity_poly.type
_entity_poly.pdbx_seq_one_letter_code
_entity_poly.pdbx_strand_id
1 'polypeptide(L)'
;IFLIKLIKKKFNFFDYVESNYLFFLLVFLFLSLLINLIFSNNIGLSYQRVLKFFFIMFFIMMFKSLIINQSKNLEKIYKIWSLIFLVVTIDLFIELIFGKNIIGYETKMYGRLGSFTGEESVIGHFFLGFCLVFLSYNYNKSKNIYLNLSLAILLIFIAFFIGERANFIKIFIAITIFSFFVYKLNLKIKLFFLSSILIIFFLIFSNLNHTYKQRYINQLDLIENGISAYLDNSFYGAHRNVAKEIFLDNPIFGVGIKNFRVESRNKKYDNLDHKHNAARGSTHPHELYYEFLSETGIFGLTCFLIFILTSLTLSFKNYLKTRNIYQLSGIIIVSLSVLPVIPTGSFFSTY
;
A
#
# COMPACT_ATOMS: atom_id res chain seq x y z
N ILE A 1 -12.26 16.12 22.13
CA ILE A 1 -11.91 15.26 23.29
C ILE A 1 -10.40 15.33 23.55
N PHE A 2 -9.52 15.14 22.55
CA PHE A 2 -8.07 15.20 22.72
C PHE A 2 -7.60 16.60 23.15
N LEU A 3 -8.01 17.66 22.43
CA LEU A 3 -7.73 19.06 22.80
C LEU A 3 -8.25 19.39 24.21
N ILE A 4 -9.43 18.87 24.60
CA ILE A 4 -9.98 19.05 25.93
C ILE A 4 -9.12 18.36 27.00
N LYS A 5 -8.54 17.17 26.72
CA LYS A 5 -7.62 16.49 27.63
C LYS A 5 -6.28 17.22 27.74
N LEU A 6 -5.76 17.77 26.64
CA LEU A 6 -4.57 18.63 26.61
C LEU A 6 -4.76 19.88 27.45
N ILE A 7 -5.88 20.59 27.26
CA ILE A 7 -6.25 21.80 28.01
C ILE A 7 -6.43 21.51 29.52
N LYS A 8 -6.97 20.34 29.87
CA LYS A 8 -7.15 19.93 31.28
C LYS A 8 -5.88 19.37 31.92
N LYS A 9 -4.70 19.52 31.32
CA LYS A 9 -3.39 19.00 31.80
C LYS A 9 -3.39 17.48 32.10
N LYS A 10 -4.32 16.72 31.52
CA LYS A 10 -4.41 15.25 31.69
C LYS A 10 -3.63 14.47 30.63
N PHE A 11 -2.97 15.17 29.70
CA PHE A 11 -2.16 14.57 28.66
C PHE A 11 -0.81 15.26 28.63
N ASN A 12 0.24 14.53 28.94
CA ASN A 12 1.60 14.96 28.74
C ASN A 12 2.13 14.33 27.45
N PHE A 13 2.45 15.15 26.46
CA PHE A 13 2.97 14.70 25.18
C PHE A 13 4.30 13.97 25.32
N PHE A 14 5.19 14.48 26.16
CA PHE A 14 6.50 13.86 26.39
C PHE A 14 6.39 12.49 27.04
N ASP A 15 5.58 12.33 28.06
CA ASP A 15 5.31 11.04 28.69
C ASP A 15 4.69 10.04 27.71
N TYR A 16 3.84 10.54 26.81
CA TYR A 16 3.24 9.72 25.75
C TYR A 16 4.28 9.24 24.74
N VAL A 17 5.18 10.10 24.29
CA VAL A 17 6.26 9.76 23.36
C VAL A 17 7.23 8.79 24.04
N GLU A 18 7.65 9.05 25.26
CA GLU A 18 8.58 8.22 26.01
C GLU A 18 8.02 6.82 26.29
N SER A 19 6.74 6.72 26.66
CA SER A 19 6.07 5.45 26.91
C SER A 19 5.76 4.64 25.64
N ASN A 20 5.96 5.20 24.43
CA ASN A 20 5.59 4.58 23.16
C ASN A 20 6.74 4.58 22.16
N TYR A 21 7.61 3.60 22.28
CA TYR A 21 8.79 3.48 21.42
C TYR A 21 8.50 3.59 19.91
N LEU A 22 7.41 2.99 19.41
CA LEU A 22 7.02 3.11 18.01
C LEU A 22 6.63 4.55 17.64
N PHE A 23 5.99 5.27 18.54
CA PHE A 23 5.66 6.66 18.30
C PHE A 23 6.91 7.54 18.31
N PHE A 24 7.86 7.24 19.19
CA PHE A 24 9.18 7.89 19.18
C PHE A 24 9.88 7.72 17.82
N LEU A 25 9.90 6.50 17.28
CA LEU A 25 10.48 6.26 15.95
C LEU A 25 9.74 7.00 14.83
N LEU A 26 8.42 7.13 14.92
CA LEU A 26 7.64 7.93 13.98
C LEU A 26 7.97 9.42 14.06
N VAL A 27 8.15 9.94 15.27
CA VAL A 27 8.63 11.32 15.49
C VAL A 27 10.04 11.49 14.93
N PHE A 28 10.92 10.52 15.14
CA PHE A 28 12.29 10.55 14.60
C PHE A 28 12.28 10.56 13.06
N LEU A 29 11.44 9.73 12.43
CA LEU A 29 11.23 9.79 10.98
C LEU A 29 10.72 11.17 10.55
N PHE A 30 9.75 11.75 11.26
CA PHE A 30 9.26 13.09 10.96
C PHE A 30 10.36 14.16 11.06
N LEU A 31 11.21 14.09 12.08
CA LEU A 31 12.35 15.01 12.22
C LEU A 31 13.33 14.87 11.04
N SER A 32 13.57 13.64 10.56
CA SER A 32 14.40 13.43 9.36
C SER A 32 13.81 14.10 8.12
N LEU A 33 12.47 14.13 7.97
CA LEU A 33 11.79 14.83 6.87
C LEU A 33 11.88 16.35 7.04
N LEU A 34 11.87 16.86 8.26
CA LEU A 34 12.12 18.30 8.52
C LEU A 34 13.54 18.71 8.15
N ILE A 35 14.54 17.87 8.49
CA ILE A 35 15.93 18.12 8.08
C ILE A 35 16.04 18.09 6.56
N ASN A 36 15.41 17.12 5.90
CA ASN A 36 15.40 17.03 4.43
C ASN A 36 14.83 18.29 3.77
N LEU A 37 13.87 18.98 4.42
CA LEU A 37 13.28 20.21 3.91
C LEU A 37 14.33 21.32 3.69
N ILE A 38 15.36 21.37 4.54
CA ILE A 38 16.45 22.37 4.45
C ILE A 38 17.29 22.13 3.19
N PHE A 39 17.45 20.90 2.77
CA PHE A 39 18.24 20.48 1.60
C PHE A 39 17.41 20.32 0.33
N SER A 40 16.13 20.67 0.36
CA SER A 40 15.23 20.49 -0.77
C SER A 40 15.49 21.49 -1.89
N ASN A 41 15.60 21.00 -3.15
CA ASN A 41 15.73 21.85 -4.35
C ASN A 41 14.53 22.77 -4.55
N ASN A 42 13.31 22.33 -4.19
CA ASN A 42 12.11 23.14 -4.21
C ASN A 42 11.32 22.94 -2.91
N ILE A 43 11.57 23.85 -1.96
CA ILE A 43 10.95 23.84 -0.63
C ILE A 43 9.42 23.92 -0.74
N GLY A 44 8.87 24.64 -1.73
CA GLY A 44 7.41 24.79 -1.91
C GLY A 44 6.68 23.47 -2.17
N LEU A 45 7.33 22.52 -2.87
CA LEU A 45 6.80 21.17 -3.08
C LEU A 45 6.93 20.31 -1.83
N SER A 46 8.05 20.40 -1.13
CA SER A 46 8.39 19.54 0.01
C SER A 46 7.59 19.92 1.26
N TYR A 47 7.48 21.21 1.57
CA TYR A 47 6.88 21.68 2.82
C TYR A 47 5.43 21.21 3.00
N GLN A 48 4.64 21.21 1.92
CA GLN A 48 3.25 20.77 1.97
C GLN A 48 3.14 19.28 2.37
N ARG A 49 4.13 18.46 2.00
CA ARG A 49 4.15 17.04 2.31
C ARG A 49 4.61 16.77 3.73
N VAL A 50 5.60 17.50 4.19
CA VAL A 50 6.03 17.45 5.59
C VAL A 50 4.89 17.87 6.52
N LEU A 51 4.15 18.92 6.15
CA LEU A 51 2.96 19.35 6.91
C LEU A 51 1.87 18.26 6.94
N LYS A 52 1.58 17.63 5.81
CA LYS A 52 0.64 16.50 5.76
C LYS A 52 1.10 15.34 6.64
N PHE A 53 2.39 14.99 6.62
CA PHE A 53 2.94 13.95 7.47
C PHE A 53 2.77 14.29 8.97
N PHE A 54 2.96 15.55 9.35
CA PHE A 54 2.66 16.03 10.70
C PHE A 54 1.20 15.78 11.09
N PHE A 55 0.25 16.09 10.21
CA PHE A 55 -1.17 15.82 10.49
C PHE A 55 -1.47 14.33 10.59
N ILE A 56 -0.84 13.49 9.77
CA ILE A 56 -0.97 12.02 9.88
C ILE A 56 -0.44 11.54 11.23
N MET A 57 0.74 12.00 11.65
CA MET A 57 1.32 11.66 12.95
C MET A 57 0.40 12.08 14.11
N PHE A 58 -0.16 13.28 14.04
CA PHE A 58 -1.12 13.78 15.02
C PHE A 58 -2.41 12.95 15.03
N PHE A 59 -2.92 12.57 13.85
CA PHE A 59 -4.07 11.67 13.71
C PHE A 59 -3.80 10.31 14.35
N ILE A 60 -2.65 9.69 14.10
CA ILE A 60 -2.24 8.42 14.71
C ILE A 60 -2.25 8.53 16.24
N MET A 61 -1.71 9.60 16.78
CA MET A 61 -1.69 9.86 18.22
C MET A 61 -3.10 9.98 18.81
N MET A 62 -3.96 10.77 18.17
CA MET A 62 -5.37 10.91 18.56
C MET A 62 -6.11 9.58 18.50
N PHE A 63 -5.98 8.86 17.39
CA PHE A 63 -6.63 7.58 17.18
C PHE A 63 -6.22 6.55 18.22
N LYS A 64 -4.91 6.44 18.51
CA LYS A 64 -4.40 5.56 19.55
C LYS A 64 -4.96 5.92 20.93
N SER A 65 -5.03 7.20 21.27
CA SER A 65 -5.58 7.66 22.55
C SER A 65 -7.07 7.31 22.74
N LEU A 66 -7.84 7.29 21.64
CA LEU A 66 -9.26 6.90 21.65
C LEU A 66 -9.43 5.39 21.82
N ILE A 67 -8.54 4.60 21.21
CA ILE A 67 -8.59 3.13 21.23
C ILE A 67 -8.17 2.58 22.60
N ILE A 68 -7.07 3.08 23.17
CA ILE A 68 -6.52 2.59 24.45
C ILE A 68 -7.56 2.71 25.56
N ASN A 69 -8.40 3.73 25.52
CA ASN A 69 -9.36 3.99 26.60
C ASN A 69 -10.68 3.23 26.46
N GLN A 70 -10.99 2.58 25.32
CA GLN A 70 -12.25 1.87 25.12
C GLN A 70 -12.15 0.80 24.01
N SER A 71 -11.90 -0.45 24.39
CA SER A 71 -11.87 -1.58 23.42
C SER A 71 -13.15 -1.75 22.59
N LYS A 72 -14.31 -1.36 23.15
CA LYS A 72 -15.59 -1.34 22.43
C LYS A 72 -15.60 -0.40 21.22
N ASN A 73 -14.81 0.68 21.25
CA ASN A 73 -14.72 1.60 20.11
C ASN A 73 -13.97 0.98 18.93
N LEU A 74 -12.98 0.14 19.19
CA LEU A 74 -12.24 -0.54 18.14
C LEU A 74 -13.13 -1.49 17.33
N GLU A 75 -14.01 -2.25 17.99
CA GLU A 75 -14.96 -3.13 17.32
C GLU A 75 -15.94 -2.33 16.43
N LYS A 76 -16.42 -1.18 16.90
CA LYS A 76 -17.27 -0.29 16.10
C LYS A 76 -16.54 0.22 14.87
N ILE A 77 -15.27 0.60 15.01
CA ILE A 77 -14.42 1.06 13.88
C ILE A 77 -14.27 -0.05 12.85
N TYR A 78 -13.92 -1.27 13.26
CA TYR A 78 -13.80 -2.40 12.34
C TYR A 78 -15.14 -2.72 11.64
N LYS A 79 -16.26 -2.61 12.36
CA LYS A 79 -17.59 -2.75 11.77
C LYS A 79 -17.83 -1.70 10.68
N ILE A 80 -17.57 -0.43 10.97
CA ILE A 80 -17.78 0.68 10.01
C ILE A 80 -16.86 0.50 8.78
N TRP A 81 -15.60 0.21 8.99
CA TRP A 81 -14.66 -0.03 7.88
C TRP A 81 -15.06 -1.24 7.02
N SER A 82 -15.56 -2.30 7.66
CA SER A 82 -16.06 -3.47 6.92
C SER A 82 -17.32 -3.16 6.13
N LEU A 83 -18.19 -2.30 6.63
CA LEU A 83 -19.38 -1.85 5.89
C LEU A 83 -18.98 -0.96 4.70
N ILE A 84 -18.08 -0.01 4.88
CA ILE A 84 -17.58 0.82 3.78
C ILE A 84 -16.92 -0.06 2.71
N PHE A 85 -16.09 -1.01 3.12
CA PHE A 85 -15.44 -1.94 2.19
C PHE A 85 -16.47 -2.80 1.44
N LEU A 86 -17.53 -3.25 2.11
CA LEU A 86 -18.62 -4.00 1.47
C LEU A 86 -19.34 -3.15 0.41
N VAL A 87 -19.64 -1.88 0.71
CA VAL A 87 -20.27 -0.96 -0.25
C VAL A 87 -19.38 -0.77 -1.48
N VAL A 88 -18.08 -0.53 -1.30
CA VAL A 88 -17.11 -0.43 -2.41
C VAL A 88 -17.03 -1.74 -3.20
N THR A 89 -17.08 -2.88 -2.53
CA THR A 89 -17.06 -4.20 -3.17
C THR A 89 -18.31 -4.42 -4.03
N ILE A 90 -19.49 -4.04 -3.54
CA ILE A 90 -20.75 -4.12 -4.30
C ILE A 90 -20.71 -3.16 -5.50
N ASP A 91 -20.21 -1.93 -5.31
CA ASP A 91 -20.06 -0.94 -6.38
C ASP A 91 -19.14 -1.44 -7.50
N LEU A 92 -17.99 -2.09 -7.14
CA LEU A 92 -17.11 -2.75 -8.11
C LEU A 92 -17.80 -3.86 -8.91
N PHE A 93 -18.69 -4.62 -8.28
CA PHE A 93 -19.50 -5.62 -8.99
C PHE A 93 -20.48 -4.98 -9.97
N ILE A 94 -21.14 -3.90 -9.57
CA ILE A 94 -22.05 -3.16 -10.43
C ILE A 94 -21.30 -2.59 -11.63
N GLU A 95 -20.14 -1.97 -11.39
CA GLU A 95 -19.28 -1.45 -12.45
C GLU A 95 -18.80 -2.56 -13.41
N LEU A 96 -18.43 -3.73 -12.88
CA LEU A 96 -18.02 -4.88 -13.68
C LEU A 96 -19.13 -5.37 -14.62
N ILE A 97 -20.38 -5.39 -14.16
CA ILE A 97 -21.54 -5.90 -14.92
C ILE A 97 -22.10 -4.84 -15.88
N PHE A 98 -22.26 -3.61 -15.43
CA PHE A 98 -22.95 -2.56 -16.15
C PHE A 98 -22.02 -1.55 -16.84
N GLY A 99 -20.69 -1.63 -16.63
CA GLY A 99 -19.71 -0.69 -17.16
C GLY A 99 -19.70 0.67 -16.47
N LYS A 100 -20.57 0.89 -15.48
CA LYS A 100 -20.69 2.12 -14.68
C LYS A 100 -20.88 1.78 -13.22
N ASN A 101 -20.31 2.58 -12.34
CA ASN A 101 -20.51 2.45 -10.91
C ASN A 101 -21.89 2.98 -10.47
N ILE A 102 -22.26 2.84 -9.20
CA ILE A 102 -23.54 3.28 -8.64
C ILE A 102 -23.82 4.78 -8.89
N ILE A 103 -22.78 5.61 -8.94
CA ILE A 103 -22.91 7.07 -9.15
C ILE A 103 -22.94 7.42 -10.64
N GLY A 104 -22.69 6.44 -11.53
CA GLY A 104 -22.68 6.62 -12.99
C GLY A 104 -21.31 6.95 -13.58
N TYR A 105 -20.23 6.88 -12.82
CA TYR A 105 -18.88 7.04 -13.35
C TYR A 105 -18.46 5.81 -14.18
N GLU A 106 -17.89 6.08 -15.35
CA GLU A 106 -17.23 5.09 -16.21
C GLU A 106 -15.72 5.18 -16.05
N THR A 107 -15.07 4.05 -15.96
CA THR A 107 -13.59 4.04 -15.94
C THR A 107 -13.06 4.30 -17.34
N LYS A 108 -12.26 5.35 -17.52
CA LYS A 108 -11.63 5.68 -18.81
C LYS A 108 -10.48 4.75 -19.18
N MET A 109 -9.97 4.00 -18.21
CA MET A 109 -8.82 3.12 -18.42
C MET A 109 -9.28 1.69 -18.71
N TYR A 110 -9.18 1.26 -19.97
CA TYR A 110 -9.57 -0.08 -20.38
C TYR A 110 -8.97 -1.18 -19.52
N GLY A 111 -9.81 -2.14 -19.11
CA GLY A 111 -9.43 -3.28 -18.27
C GLY A 111 -9.08 -2.91 -16.83
N ARG A 112 -9.64 -1.82 -16.31
CA ARG A 112 -9.64 -1.45 -14.89
C ARG A 112 -11.05 -1.13 -14.41
N LEU A 113 -11.25 -1.27 -13.09
CA LEU A 113 -12.41 -0.74 -12.40
C LEU A 113 -11.95 0.43 -11.52
N GLY A 114 -12.75 1.48 -11.46
CA GLY A 114 -12.44 2.70 -10.72
C GLY A 114 -13.27 2.89 -9.46
N SER A 115 -14.48 2.33 -9.43
CA SER A 115 -15.45 2.56 -8.35
C SER A 115 -15.54 4.05 -8.01
N PHE A 116 -15.51 4.41 -6.73
CA PHE A 116 -15.57 5.80 -6.27
C PHE A 116 -14.30 6.63 -6.53
N THR A 117 -13.21 6.03 -7.04
CA THR A 117 -12.00 6.78 -7.43
C THR A 117 -12.09 7.34 -8.85
N GLY A 118 -13.12 6.97 -9.59
CA GLY A 118 -13.41 7.50 -10.92
C GLY A 118 -12.25 7.34 -11.89
N GLU A 119 -11.86 8.42 -12.55
CA GLU A 119 -10.84 8.43 -13.62
C GLU A 119 -9.43 8.01 -13.15
N GLU A 120 -9.10 8.20 -11.87
CA GLU A 120 -7.76 7.84 -11.35
C GLU A 120 -7.54 6.33 -11.27
N SER A 121 -8.62 5.53 -11.20
CA SER A 121 -8.58 4.06 -11.18
C SER A 121 -7.55 3.48 -10.19
N VAL A 122 -7.49 4.04 -8.96
CA VAL A 122 -6.53 3.66 -7.89
C VAL A 122 -7.19 2.88 -6.75
N ILE A 123 -8.38 2.33 -6.99
CA ILE A 123 -9.18 1.63 -5.98
C ILE A 123 -8.47 0.39 -5.41
N GLY A 124 -7.52 -0.19 -6.13
CA GLY A 124 -6.76 -1.35 -5.69
C GLY A 124 -5.95 -1.10 -4.41
N HIS A 125 -5.48 0.12 -4.17
CA HIS A 125 -4.80 0.47 -2.92
C HIS A 125 -5.76 0.45 -1.72
N PHE A 126 -6.96 1.01 -1.90
CA PHE A 126 -8.01 0.92 -0.88
C PHE A 126 -8.38 -0.54 -0.61
N PHE A 127 -8.56 -1.32 -1.67
CA PHE A 127 -8.91 -2.72 -1.58
C PHE A 127 -7.85 -3.54 -0.82
N LEU A 128 -6.56 -3.34 -1.13
CA LEU A 128 -5.45 -3.94 -0.40
C LEU A 128 -5.47 -3.57 1.09
N GLY A 129 -5.70 -2.28 1.41
CA GLY A 129 -5.70 -1.79 2.78
C GLY A 129 -6.81 -2.38 3.66
N PHE A 130 -7.98 -2.68 3.09
CA PHE A 130 -9.16 -3.05 3.86
C PHE A 130 -9.64 -4.50 3.69
N CYS A 131 -9.19 -5.25 2.68
CA CYS A 131 -9.64 -6.63 2.46
C CYS A 131 -9.42 -7.54 3.67
N LEU A 132 -8.25 -7.46 4.33
CA LEU A 132 -7.97 -8.28 5.51
C LEU A 132 -8.67 -7.77 6.78
N VAL A 133 -8.98 -6.49 6.88
CA VAL A 133 -9.82 -5.93 7.96
C VAL A 133 -11.22 -6.52 7.85
N PHE A 134 -11.78 -6.55 6.65
CA PHE A 134 -13.08 -7.14 6.35
C PHE A 134 -13.11 -8.65 6.68
N LEU A 135 -12.14 -9.41 6.21
CA LEU A 135 -12.04 -10.85 6.50
C LEU A 135 -11.87 -11.11 8.01
N SER A 136 -11.06 -10.31 8.70
CA SER A 136 -10.87 -10.42 10.16
C SER A 136 -12.16 -10.17 10.93
N TYR A 137 -12.89 -9.14 10.53
CA TYR A 137 -14.18 -8.81 11.15
C TYR A 137 -15.19 -9.94 10.96
N ASN A 138 -15.35 -10.44 9.73
CA ASN A 138 -16.28 -11.52 9.43
C ASN A 138 -15.91 -12.82 10.16
N TYR A 139 -14.62 -13.18 10.19
CA TYR A 139 -14.17 -14.36 10.94
C TYR A 139 -14.39 -14.25 12.44
N ASN A 140 -14.29 -13.06 13.03
CA ASN A 140 -14.61 -12.85 14.43
C ASN A 140 -16.12 -12.95 14.73
N LYS A 141 -16.97 -12.58 13.77
CA LYS A 141 -18.44 -12.69 13.88
C LYS A 141 -18.95 -14.09 13.60
N SER A 142 -18.39 -14.73 12.57
CA SER A 142 -18.76 -16.09 12.18
C SER A 142 -17.52 -16.95 12.01
N LYS A 143 -17.43 -18.01 12.81
CA LYS A 143 -16.36 -19.01 12.71
C LYS A 143 -16.62 -20.04 11.60
N ASN A 144 -17.65 -19.83 10.77
CA ASN A 144 -17.93 -20.71 9.64
C ASN A 144 -16.80 -20.60 8.61
N ILE A 145 -16.01 -21.66 8.51
CA ILE A 145 -14.83 -21.73 7.64
C ILE A 145 -15.22 -21.63 6.17
N TYR A 146 -16.29 -22.28 5.74
CA TYR A 146 -16.73 -22.26 4.35
C TYR A 146 -17.13 -20.86 3.89
N LEU A 147 -17.89 -20.14 4.72
CA LEU A 147 -18.26 -18.75 4.47
C LEU A 147 -17.01 -17.86 4.33
N ASN A 148 -16.06 -17.97 5.25
CA ASN A 148 -14.85 -17.15 5.23
C ASN A 148 -13.94 -17.48 4.03
N LEU A 149 -13.83 -18.76 3.62
CA LEU A 149 -13.11 -19.16 2.42
C LEU A 149 -13.80 -18.67 1.14
N SER A 150 -15.12 -18.74 1.07
CA SER A 150 -15.89 -18.21 -0.07
C SER A 150 -15.70 -16.69 -0.21
N LEU A 151 -15.74 -15.95 0.90
CA LEU A 151 -15.43 -14.51 0.90
C LEU A 151 -14.00 -14.24 0.45
N ALA A 152 -13.03 -15.02 0.91
CA ALA A 152 -11.63 -14.88 0.50
C ALA A 152 -11.46 -15.09 -1.02
N ILE A 153 -12.06 -16.13 -1.58
CA ILE A 153 -12.07 -16.40 -3.04
C ILE A 153 -12.71 -15.23 -3.80
N LEU A 154 -13.87 -14.78 -3.33
CA LEU A 154 -14.59 -13.67 -3.94
C LEU A 154 -13.76 -12.39 -3.99
N LEU A 155 -13.05 -12.05 -2.90
CA LEU A 155 -12.20 -10.86 -2.85
C LEU A 155 -10.98 -10.97 -3.77
N ILE A 156 -10.37 -12.15 -3.89
CA ILE A 156 -9.29 -12.39 -4.86
C ILE A 156 -9.80 -12.19 -6.29
N PHE A 157 -11.00 -12.67 -6.57
CA PHE A 157 -11.64 -12.53 -7.86
C PHE A 157 -11.89 -11.05 -8.22
N ILE A 158 -12.46 -10.28 -7.30
CA ILE A 158 -12.69 -8.85 -7.53
C ILE A 158 -11.36 -8.11 -7.72
N ALA A 159 -10.35 -8.43 -6.91
CA ALA A 159 -9.03 -7.83 -7.04
C ALA A 159 -8.40 -8.05 -8.43
N PHE A 160 -8.68 -9.20 -9.04
CA PHE A 160 -8.26 -9.47 -10.42
C PHE A 160 -8.95 -8.53 -11.41
N PHE A 161 -10.27 -8.35 -11.31
CA PHE A 161 -11.03 -7.48 -12.21
C PHE A 161 -10.78 -5.98 -11.99
N ILE A 162 -10.35 -5.57 -10.78
CA ILE A 162 -9.86 -4.19 -10.57
C ILE A 162 -8.76 -3.86 -11.57
N GLY A 163 -7.97 -4.85 -12.03
CA GLY A 163 -7.00 -4.68 -13.10
C GLY A 163 -5.70 -3.96 -12.69
N GLU A 164 -5.49 -3.69 -11.41
CA GLU A 164 -4.23 -3.18 -10.86
C GLU A 164 -3.30 -4.35 -10.50
N ARG A 165 -2.48 -4.79 -11.47
CA ARG A 165 -1.65 -6.00 -11.39
C ARG A 165 -0.81 -6.13 -10.12
N ALA A 166 -0.11 -5.06 -9.74
CA ALA A 166 0.72 -5.06 -8.54
C ALA A 166 -0.11 -5.26 -7.26
N ASN A 167 -1.25 -4.56 -7.16
CA ASN A 167 -2.15 -4.70 -6.02
C ASN A 167 -2.86 -6.06 -6.02
N PHE A 168 -3.22 -6.59 -7.19
CA PHE A 168 -3.77 -7.95 -7.31
C PHE A 168 -2.82 -9.00 -6.72
N ILE A 169 -1.53 -8.98 -7.10
CA ILE A 169 -0.53 -9.92 -6.57
C ILE A 169 -0.42 -9.78 -5.04
N LYS A 170 -0.34 -8.54 -4.54
CA LYS A 170 -0.28 -8.28 -3.09
C LYS A 170 -1.53 -8.80 -2.36
N ILE A 171 -2.73 -8.55 -2.90
CA ILE A 171 -4.00 -9.00 -2.32
C ILE A 171 -4.09 -10.53 -2.33
N PHE A 172 -3.70 -11.17 -3.44
CA PHE A 172 -3.66 -12.63 -3.54
C PHE A 172 -2.76 -13.24 -2.47
N ILE A 173 -1.53 -12.76 -2.34
CA ILE A 173 -0.59 -13.22 -1.32
C ILE A 173 -1.13 -12.92 0.09
N ALA A 174 -1.68 -11.72 0.31
CA ALA A 174 -2.23 -11.31 1.61
C ALA A 174 -3.34 -12.25 2.08
N ILE A 175 -4.33 -12.50 1.22
CA ILE A 175 -5.48 -13.34 1.55
C ILE A 175 -5.04 -14.81 1.71
N THR A 176 -4.11 -15.29 0.90
CA THR A 176 -3.57 -16.65 1.02
C THR A 176 -2.85 -16.86 2.35
N ILE A 177 -1.92 -15.98 2.70
CA ILE A 177 -1.21 -16.02 3.99
C ILE A 177 -2.22 -15.93 5.15
N PHE A 178 -3.12 -14.96 5.10
CA PHE A 178 -4.16 -14.79 6.13
C PHE A 178 -4.98 -16.07 6.31
N SER A 179 -5.48 -16.64 5.23
CA SER A 179 -6.30 -17.87 5.27
C SER A 179 -5.55 -19.05 5.87
N PHE A 180 -4.27 -19.18 5.56
CA PHE A 180 -3.44 -20.28 6.06
C PHE A 180 -3.16 -20.16 7.57
N PHE A 181 -2.94 -18.96 8.06
CA PHE A 181 -2.64 -18.73 9.46
C PHE A 181 -3.87 -18.68 10.36
N VAL A 182 -5.00 -18.13 9.84
CA VAL A 182 -6.19 -17.88 10.66
C VAL A 182 -7.15 -19.05 10.71
N TYR A 183 -7.40 -19.70 9.57
CA TYR A 183 -8.49 -20.70 9.48
C TYR A 183 -8.13 -22.08 10.01
N LYS A 184 -6.90 -22.30 10.49
CA LYS A 184 -6.45 -23.60 11.07
C LYS A 184 -6.81 -24.82 10.23
N LEU A 185 -6.79 -24.68 8.91
CA LEU A 185 -7.13 -25.73 7.96
C LEU A 185 -6.03 -26.83 7.96
N ASN A 186 -6.43 -28.08 7.73
CA ASN A 186 -5.47 -29.12 7.44
C ASN A 186 -4.84 -28.91 6.06
N LEU A 187 -3.70 -29.54 5.80
CA LEU A 187 -2.94 -29.33 4.56
C LEU A 187 -3.78 -29.68 3.31
N LYS A 188 -4.59 -30.73 3.36
CA LYS A 188 -5.45 -31.15 2.23
C LYS A 188 -6.44 -30.04 1.83
N ILE A 189 -7.11 -29.41 2.81
CA ILE A 189 -8.06 -28.33 2.54
C ILE A 189 -7.32 -27.08 2.04
N LYS A 190 -6.11 -26.77 2.57
CA LYS A 190 -5.29 -25.67 2.06
C LYS A 190 -4.89 -25.85 0.60
N LEU A 191 -4.44 -27.06 0.25
CA LEU A 191 -4.08 -27.39 -1.13
C LEU A 191 -5.31 -27.37 -2.05
N PHE A 192 -6.45 -27.92 -1.60
CA PHE A 192 -7.70 -27.84 -2.35
C PHE A 192 -8.16 -26.40 -2.57
N PHE A 193 -8.08 -25.54 -1.55
CA PHE A 193 -8.39 -24.12 -1.67
C PHE A 193 -7.49 -23.42 -2.70
N LEU A 194 -6.18 -23.66 -2.64
CA LEU A 194 -5.23 -23.08 -3.59
C LEU A 194 -5.46 -23.59 -5.02
N SER A 195 -5.65 -24.90 -5.19
CA SER A 195 -5.94 -25.48 -6.52
C SER A 195 -7.27 -24.97 -7.10
N SER A 196 -8.30 -24.83 -6.27
CA SER A 196 -9.59 -24.25 -6.70
C SER A 196 -9.42 -22.82 -7.22
N ILE A 197 -8.65 -22.00 -6.53
CA ILE A 197 -8.34 -20.64 -6.99
C ILE A 197 -7.64 -20.68 -8.34
N LEU A 198 -6.59 -21.51 -8.50
CA LEU A 198 -5.85 -21.63 -9.75
C LEU A 198 -6.73 -22.10 -10.91
N ILE A 199 -7.60 -23.09 -10.68
CA ILE A 199 -8.55 -23.59 -11.68
C ILE A 199 -9.55 -22.49 -12.08
N ILE A 200 -10.12 -21.78 -11.10
CA ILE A 200 -11.04 -20.67 -11.36
C ILE A 200 -10.34 -19.58 -12.19
N PHE A 201 -9.10 -19.21 -11.82
CA PHE A 201 -8.33 -18.24 -12.61
C PHE A 201 -8.06 -18.73 -14.03
N PHE A 202 -7.69 -19.97 -14.21
CA PHE A 202 -7.48 -20.55 -15.54
C PHE A 202 -8.75 -20.48 -16.40
N LEU A 203 -9.89 -20.88 -15.85
CA LEU A 203 -11.17 -20.85 -16.54
C LEU A 203 -11.58 -19.41 -16.91
N ILE A 204 -11.42 -18.46 -15.99
CA ILE A 204 -11.74 -17.07 -16.26
C ILE A 204 -10.80 -16.52 -17.32
N PHE A 205 -9.49 -16.71 -17.14
CA PHE A 205 -8.48 -16.19 -18.05
C PHE A 205 -8.68 -16.76 -19.48
N SER A 206 -9.10 -18.02 -19.61
CA SER A 206 -9.42 -18.62 -20.89
C SER A 206 -10.57 -17.93 -21.62
N ASN A 207 -11.57 -17.45 -20.88
CA ASN A 207 -12.80 -16.84 -21.40
C ASN A 207 -12.79 -15.30 -21.39
N LEU A 208 -11.73 -14.64 -20.87
CA LEU A 208 -11.63 -13.20 -20.89
C LEU A 208 -11.52 -12.64 -22.31
N ASN A 209 -12.10 -11.45 -22.52
CA ASN A 209 -11.88 -10.72 -23.73
C ASN A 209 -10.41 -10.28 -23.87
N HIS A 210 -10.01 -9.97 -25.10
CA HIS A 210 -8.62 -9.69 -25.47
C HIS A 210 -7.96 -8.58 -24.63
N THR A 211 -8.71 -7.53 -24.28
CA THR A 211 -8.19 -6.37 -23.53
C THR A 211 -7.68 -6.74 -22.13
N TYR A 212 -8.47 -7.52 -21.38
CA TYR A 212 -8.04 -7.99 -20.05
C TYR A 212 -6.87 -8.96 -20.15
N LYS A 213 -6.92 -9.90 -21.13
CA LYS A 213 -5.82 -10.84 -21.36
C LYS A 213 -4.51 -10.12 -21.63
N GLN A 214 -4.49 -9.17 -22.56
CA GLN A 214 -3.28 -8.44 -22.92
C GLN A 214 -2.66 -7.70 -21.73
N ARG A 215 -3.46 -7.14 -20.81
CA ARG A 215 -2.90 -6.47 -19.64
C ARG A 215 -2.01 -7.39 -18.81
N TYR A 216 -2.39 -8.66 -18.64
CA TYR A 216 -1.63 -9.63 -17.85
C TYR A 216 -0.53 -10.29 -18.68
N ILE A 217 -0.79 -10.67 -19.92
CA ILE A 217 0.20 -11.29 -20.81
C ILE A 217 1.38 -10.34 -21.04
N ASN A 218 1.15 -9.10 -21.47
CA ASN A 218 2.22 -8.13 -21.69
C ASN A 218 3.11 -7.92 -20.47
N GLN A 219 2.59 -8.12 -19.26
CA GLN A 219 3.40 -8.06 -18.05
C GLN A 219 4.23 -9.33 -17.85
N LEU A 220 3.67 -10.50 -18.18
CA LEU A 220 4.38 -11.78 -18.10
C LEU A 220 5.52 -11.82 -19.13
N ASP A 221 5.28 -11.38 -20.35
CA ASP A 221 6.30 -11.28 -21.41
C ASP A 221 7.50 -10.41 -20.98
N LEU A 222 7.22 -9.31 -20.25
CA LEU A 222 8.29 -8.45 -19.72
C LEU A 222 9.09 -9.13 -18.58
N ILE A 223 8.49 -10.07 -17.87
CA ILE A 223 9.13 -10.75 -16.71
C ILE A 223 9.76 -12.09 -17.13
N GLU A 224 9.39 -12.64 -18.27
CA GLU A 224 9.83 -13.97 -18.73
C GLU A 224 11.36 -14.14 -18.70
N ASN A 225 12.09 -13.09 -19.09
CA ASN A 225 13.55 -13.06 -19.08
C ASN A 225 14.16 -12.59 -17.73
N GLY A 226 13.36 -12.56 -16.67
CA GLY A 226 13.77 -12.20 -15.32
C GLY A 226 13.58 -10.72 -14.95
N ILE A 227 13.82 -10.41 -13.68
CA ILE A 227 13.61 -9.07 -13.12
C ILE A 227 14.52 -8.03 -13.76
N SER A 228 15.76 -8.38 -14.11
CA SER A 228 16.68 -7.45 -14.79
C SER A 228 16.12 -7.03 -16.14
N ALA A 229 15.74 -8.01 -16.97
CA ALA A 229 15.14 -7.74 -18.28
C ALA A 229 13.83 -6.93 -18.18
N TYR A 230 13.01 -7.19 -17.15
CA TYR A 230 11.84 -6.36 -16.87
C TYR A 230 12.22 -4.91 -16.57
N LEU A 231 13.22 -4.69 -15.75
CA LEU A 231 13.68 -3.34 -15.41
C LEU A 231 14.29 -2.62 -16.62
N ASP A 232 15.06 -3.32 -17.45
CA ASP A 232 15.69 -2.74 -18.65
C ASP A 232 14.68 -2.41 -19.77
N ASN A 233 13.55 -3.12 -19.83
CA ASN A 233 12.57 -3.02 -20.91
C ASN A 233 11.23 -2.38 -20.48
N SER A 234 11.09 -1.86 -19.27
CA SER A 234 9.84 -1.24 -18.79
C SER A 234 9.98 0.25 -18.53
N PHE A 235 8.86 0.98 -18.58
CA PHE A 235 8.80 2.38 -18.14
C PHE A 235 9.17 2.53 -16.65
N TYR A 236 8.82 1.55 -15.80
CA TYR A 236 9.19 1.56 -14.40
C TYR A 236 10.71 1.44 -14.21
N GLY A 237 11.39 0.71 -15.10
CA GLY A 237 12.84 0.66 -15.13
C GLY A 237 13.47 2.01 -15.46
N ALA A 238 12.91 2.77 -16.41
CA ALA A 238 13.39 4.12 -16.71
C ALA A 238 13.23 5.06 -15.50
N HIS A 239 12.08 4.99 -14.80
CA HIS A 239 11.87 5.80 -13.58
C HIS A 239 12.86 5.42 -12.47
N ARG A 240 13.13 4.12 -12.28
CA ARG A 240 14.10 3.63 -11.32
C ARG A 240 15.52 4.06 -11.68
N ASN A 241 15.89 3.97 -12.96
CA ASN A 241 17.22 4.34 -13.44
C ASN A 241 17.51 5.81 -13.15
N VAL A 242 16.61 6.73 -13.53
CA VAL A 242 16.79 8.16 -13.23
C VAL A 242 16.76 8.43 -11.72
N ALA A 243 15.95 7.70 -10.94
CA ALA A 243 15.94 7.86 -9.48
C ALA A 243 17.27 7.46 -8.85
N LYS A 244 17.92 6.41 -9.38
CA LYS A 244 19.26 5.99 -8.99
C LYS A 244 20.29 7.10 -9.25
N GLU A 245 20.27 7.70 -10.44
CA GLU A 245 21.21 8.77 -10.79
C GLU A 245 20.98 10.03 -9.93
N ILE A 246 19.71 10.40 -9.67
CA ILE A 246 19.38 11.50 -8.75
C ILE A 246 19.94 11.23 -7.35
N PHE A 247 19.85 9.99 -6.88
CA PHE A 247 20.45 9.59 -5.60
C PHE A 247 21.98 9.68 -5.61
N LEU A 248 22.63 9.22 -6.67
CA LEU A 248 24.11 9.30 -6.78
C LEU A 248 24.61 10.75 -6.79
N ASP A 249 23.84 11.67 -7.35
CA ASP A 249 24.12 13.11 -7.31
C ASP A 249 23.88 13.74 -5.94
N ASN A 250 22.93 13.21 -5.16
CA ASN A 250 22.49 13.76 -3.87
C ASN A 250 22.37 12.66 -2.80
N PRO A 251 23.47 11.99 -2.42
CA PRO A 251 23.40 10.70 -1.71
C PRO A 251 22.93 10.81 -0.24
N ILE A 252 23.18 11.93 0.43
CA ILE A 252 22.92 12.03 1.88
C ILE A 252 21.47 12.41 2.16
N PHE A 253 20.98 13.50 1.55
CA PHE A 253 19.66 14.06 1.84
C PHE A 253 18.70 14.01 0.65
N GLY A 254 19.13 13.53 -0.54
CA GLY A 254 18.31 13.54 -1.74
C GLY A 254 18.00 14.96 -2.24
N VAL A 255 17.06 15.06 -3.17
CA VAL A 255 16.66 16.35 -3.79
C VAL A 255 15.49 17.04 -3.07
N GLY A 256 14.99 16.46 -2.00
CA GLY A 256 13.80 16.92 -1.28
C GLY A 256 12.54 16.14 -1.66
N ILE A 257 11.66 16.00 -0.68
CA ILE A 257 10.37 15.29 -0.84
C ILE A 257 9.59 15.91 -1.98
N LYS A 258 9.01 15.07 -2.85
CA LYS A 258 8.22 15.48 -4.01
C LYS A 258 9.02 16.15 -5.14
N ASN A 259 10.31 16.29 -5.00
CA ASN A 259 11.15 16.94 -6.04
C ASN A 259 11.55 15.98 -7.18
N PHE A 260 11.44 14.67 -7.02
CA PHE A 260 11.67 13.72 -8.09
C PHE A 260 10.92 14.09 -9.38
N ARG A 261 9.66 14.54 -9.27
CA ARG A 261 8.82 14.92 -10.41
C ARG A 261 9.39 16.05 -11.29
N VAL A 262 10.20 16.91 -10.71
CA VAL A 262 10.89 18.02 -11.41
C VAL A 262 12.26 17.53 -11.85
N GLU A 263 13.02 16.95 -10.92
CA GLU A 263 14.40 16.55 -11.16
C GLU A 263 14.53 15.46 -12.23
N SER A 264 13.62 14.48 -12.25
CA SER A 264 13.62 13.40 -13.26
C SER A 264 13.49 13.88 -14.71
N ARG A 265 13.03 15.14 -14.93
CA ARG A 265 12.93 15.79 -16.23
C ARG A 265 14.10 16.70 -16.55
N ASN A 266 15.07 16.81 -15.66
CA ASN A 266 16.25 17.64 -15.88
C ASN A 266 17.04 17.11 -17.07
N LYS A 267 17.52 18.02 -17.94
CA LYS A 267 18.31 17.71 -19.13
C LYS A 267 19.60 16.94 -18.83
N LYS A 268 20.12 17.05 -17.61
CA LYS A 268 21.27 16.30 -17.11
C LYS A 268 21.10 14.79 -17.32
N TYR A 269 19.86 14.27 -17.30
CA TYR A 269 19.54 12.85 -17.40
C TYR A 269 19.05 12.43 -18.79
N ASP A 270 19.20 13.29 -19.82
CA ASP A 270 18.72 13.00 -21.19
C ASP A 270 19.46 11.80 -21.81
N ASN A 271 20.72 11.59 -21.45
CA ASN A 271 21.60 10.58 -22.06
C ASN A 271 21.80 9.33 -21.22
N LEU A 272 20.89 9.02 -20.28
CA LEU A 272 20.98 7.76 -19.54
C LEU A 272 20.72 6.56 -20.44
N ASP A 273 21.54 5.53 -20.25
CA ASP A 273 21.42 4.26 -20.99
C ASP A 273 20.20 3.46 -20.50
N HIS A 274 19.07 3.71 -21.15
CA HIS A 274 17.84 2.95 -20.92
C HIS A 274 16.91 3.09 -22.13
N LYS A 275 16.34 1.97 -22.60
CA LYS A 275 15.46 1.89 -23.78
C LYS A 275 14.31 2.92 -23.76
N HIS A 276 13.76 3.20 -22.59
CA HIS A 276 12.64 4.11 -22.39
C HIS A 276 13.03 5.41 -21.67
N ASN A 277 14.29 5.87 -21.84
CA ASN A 277 14.78 7.06 -21.14
C ASN A 277 13.94 8.32 -21.44
N ALA A 278 13.38 8.44 -22.62
CA ALA A 278 12.47 9.54 -22.96
C ALA A 278 11.23 9.62 -22.05
N ALA A 279 10.81 8.50 -21.44
CA ALA A 279 9.70 8.41 -20.51
C ALA A 279 10.13 8.43 -19.03
N ARG A 280 11.39 8.77 -18.69
CA ARG A 280 11.92 8.78 -17.32
C ARG A 280 11.19 9.73 -16.38
N GLY A 281 10.60 10.80 -16.93
CA GLY A 281 9.90 11.82 -16.16
C GLY A 281 8.55 11.32 -15.62
N SER A 282 8.43 11.19 -14.30
CA SER A 282 7.19 10.76 -13.64
C SER A 282 6.91 11.60 -12.40
N THR A 283 5.77 11.39 -11.77
CA THR A 283 5.42 12.02 -10.48
C THR A 283 6.19 11.44 -9.31
N HIS A 284 6.66 10.20 -9.43
CA HIS A 284 7.45 9.44 -8.46
C HIS A 284 8.09 8.23 -9.16
N PRO A 285 9.09 7.56 -8.58
CA PRO A 285 9.80 6.45 -9.22
C PRO A 285 8.99 5.17 -9.39
N HIS A 286 7.76 5.07 -8.83
CA HIS A 286 6.94 3.86 -8.75
C HIS A 286 7.61 2.69 -7.99
N GLU A 287 8.62 2.99 -7.20
CA GLU A 287 9.31 2.03 -6.34
C GLU A 287 9.70 2.76 -5.05
N LEU A 288 9.30 2.20 -3.91
CA LEU A 288 9.37 2.84 -2.60
C LEU A 288 10.81 3.22 -2.19
N TYR A 289 11.75 2.30 -2.37
CA TYR A 289 13.13 2.52 -1.91
C TYR A 289 13.85 3.57 -2.74
N TYR A 290 13.62 3.57 -4.06
CA TYR A 290 14.17 4.59 -4.94
C TYR A 290 13.49 5.96 -4.78
N GLU A 291 12.21 5.99 -4.33
CA GLU A 291 11.57 7.23 -3.93
C GLU A 291 12.26 7.84 -2.70
N PHE A 292 12.52 7.02 -1.67
CA PHE A 292 13.27 7.49 -0.50
C PHE A 292 14.71 7.88 -0.86
N LEU A 293 15.42 7.05 -1.61
CA LEU A 293 16.81 7.36 -2.00
C LEU A 293 16.91 8.65 -2.79
N SER A 294 16.10 8.85 -3.82
CA SER A 294 16.17 10.04 -4.65
C SER A 294 15.67 11.29 -3.94
N GLU A 295 14.61 11.20 -3.13
CA GLU A 295 13.98 12.35 -2.50
C GLU A 295 14.55 12.68 -1.11
N THR A 296 14.97 11.68 -0.32
CA THR A 296 15.44 11.87 1.07
C THR A 296 16.84 11.34 1.34
N GLY A 297 17.48 10.78 0.32
CA GLY A 297 18.82 10.21 0.42
C GLY A 297 18.90 8.99 1.34
N ILE A 298 20.13 8.57 1.62
CA ILE A 298 20.38 7.43 2.52
C ILE A 298 19.91 7.71 3.94
N PHE A 299 19.95 8.98 4.38
CA PHE A 299 19.54 9.38 5.72
C PHE A 299 18.04 9.13 5.94
N GLY A 300 17.17 9.61 5.05
CA GLY A 300 15.73 9.40 5.17
C GLY A 300 15.32 7.93 4.99
N LEU A 301 15.96 7.23 4.04
CA LEU A 301 15.75 5.79 3.86
C LEU A 301 16.11 4.99 5.13
N THR A 302 17.25 5.29 5.76
CA THR A 302 17.67 4.61 6.99
C THR A 302 16.66 4.82 8.12
N CYS A 303 16.20 6.06 8.33
CA CYS A 303 15.17 6.37 9.31
C CYS A 303 13.87 5.60 9.05
N PHE A 304 13.45 5.53 7.79
CA PHE A 304 12.27 4.77 7.38
C PHE A 304 12.44 3.28 7.63
N LEU A 305 13.58 2.68 7.27
CA LEU A 305 13.85 1.25 7.48
C LEU A 305 13.87 0.89 8.96
N ILE A 306 14.50 1.70 9.80
CA ILE A 306 14.49 1.51 11.26
C ILE A 306 13.05 1.52 11.79
N PHE A 307 12.24 2.51 11.37
CA PHE A 307 10.84 2.61 11.78
C PHE A 307 10.02 1.38 11.35
N ILE A 308 10.09 0.98 10.09
CA ILE A 308 9.29 -0.12 9.53
C ILE A 308 9.71 -1.47 10.11
N LEU A 309 11.02 -1.79 10.13
CA LEU A 309 11.51 -3.06 10.62
C LEU A 309 11.23 -3.24 12.11
N THR A 310 11.41 -2.19 12.90
CA THR A 310 11.08 -2.23 14.33
C THR A 310 9.57 -2.38 14.55
N SER A 311 8.75 -1.64 13.78
CA SER A 311 7.29 -1.73 13.87
C SER A 311 6.80 -3.14 13.55
N LEU A 312 7.29 -3.75 12.48
CA LEU A 312 6.94 -5.12 12.10
C LEU A 312 7.41 -6.14 13.14
N THR A 313 8.65 -6.02 13.63
CA THR A 313 9.21 -6.94 14.64
C THR A 313 8.40 -6.89 15.95
N LEU A 314 8.12 -5.70 16.47
CA LEU A 314 7.35 -5.54 17.70
C LEU A 314 5.89 -5.99 17.53
N SER A 315 5.29 -5.67 16.38
CA SER A 315 3.94 -6.13 16.05
C SER A 315 3.87 -7.64 15.97
N PHE A 316 4.86 -8.28 15.35
CA PHE A 316 4.93 -9.73 15.23
C PHE A 316 5.14 -10.41 16.61
N LYS A 317 6.06 -9.90 17.42
CA LYS A 317 6.25 -10.38 18.82
C LYS A 317 4.96 -10.28 19.64
N ASN A 318 4.22 -9.18 19.50
CA ASN A 318 2.95 -9.01 20.17
C ASN A 318 1.86 -9.95 19.61
N TYR A 319 1.81 -10.15 18.30
CA TYR A 319 0.90 -11.12 17.68
C TYR A 319 1.15 -12.55 18.19
N LEU A 320 2.40 -12.96 18.36
CA LEU A 320 2.72 -14.28 18.90
C LEU A 320 2.17 -14.49 20.31
N LYS A 321 2.09 -13.42 21.13
CA LYS A 321 1.54 -13.46 22.50
C LYS A 321 0.01 -13.41 22.49
N THR A 322 -0.58 -12.51 21.72
CA THR A 322 -2.01 -12.18 21.77
C THR A 322 -2.87 -12.99 20.81
N ARG A 323 -2.27 -13.47 19.73
CA ARG A 323 -2.96 -14.12 18.58
C ARG A 323 -4.07 -13.24 17.99
N ASN A 324 -3.92 -11.93 18.09
CA ASN A 324 -4.90 -10.98 17.57
C ASN A 324 -4.89 -10.96 16.03
N ILE A 325 -6.01 -11.33 15.43
CA ILE A 325 -6.15 -11.48 13.98
C ILE A 325 -6.02 -10.13 13.24
N TYR A 326 -6.54 -9.05 13.82
CA TYR A 326 -6.40 -7.71 13.23
C TYR A 326 -4.95 -7.25 13.20
N GLN A 327 -4.18 -7.61 14.22
CA GLN A 327 -2.75 -7.33 14.25
C GLN A 327 -2.00 -8.11 13.17
N LEU A 328 -2.33 -9.39 12.96
CA LEU A 328 -1.79 -10.18 11.86
C LEU A 328 -2.12 -9.55 10.51
N SER A 329 -3.36 -9.10 10.31
CA SER A 329 -3.78 -8.40 9.09
C SER A 329 -2.92 -7.17 8.83
N GLY A 330 -2.68 -6.34 9.84
CA GLY A 330 -1.82 -5.17 9.72
C GLY A 330 -0.38 -5.54 9.36
N ILE A 331 0.20 -6.56 10.00
CA ILE A 331 1.54 -7.06 9.68
C ILE A 331 1.63 -7.49 8.22
N ILE A 332 0.68 -8.30 7.73
CA ILE A 332 0.67 -8.80 6.35
C ILE A 332 0.59 -7.63 5.37
N ILE A 333 -0.37 -6.70 5.56
CA ILE A 333 -0.57 -5.56 4.65
C ILE A 333 0.68 -4.68 4.60
N VAL A 334 1.24 -4.31 5.75
CA VAL A 334 2.44 -3.47 5.82
C VAL A 334 3.62 -4.17 5.17
N SER A 335 3.86 -5.47 5.47
CA SER A 335 4.95 -6.23 4.86
C SER A 335 4.86 -6.27 3.33
N LEU A 336 3.66 -6.48 2.78
CA LEU A 336 3.43 -6.51 1.34
C LEU A 336 3.50 -5.11 0.69
N SER A 337 3.20 -4.06 1.44
CA SER A 337 3.29 -2.68 0.95
C SER A 337 4.73 -2.20 0.79
N VAL A 338 5.66 -2.78 1.55
CA VAL A 338 7.09 -2.43 1.50
C VAL A 338 7.93 -3.46 0.72
N LEU A 339 7.32 -4.35 -0.05
CA LEU A 339 8.07 -5.29 -0.88
C LEU A 339 8.86 -4.54 -1.96
N PRO A 340 10.17 -4.84 -2.11
CA PRO A 340 10.99 -4.24 -3.17
C PRO A 340 10.55 -4.72 -4.56
N VAL A 341 10.92 -3.95 -5.59
CA VAL A 341 10.70 -4.26 -7.02
C VAL A 341 9.24 -4.19 -7.49
N ILE A 342 8.28 -4.46 -6.63
CA ILE A 342 6.86 -4.37 -7.01
C ILE A 342 6.45 -2.90 -7.08
N PRO A 343 5.89 -2.44 -8.23
CA PRO A 343 5.47 -1.06 -8.36
C PRO A 343 4.51 -0.62 -7.25
N THR A 344 4.79 0.57 -6.69
CA THR A 344 4.01 1.17 -5.62
C THR A 344 3.46 2.53 -6.03
N GLY A 345 2.42 2.99 -5.35
CA GLY A 345 2.10 4.42 -5.31
C GLY A 345 3.18 5.20 -4.57
N SER A 346 3.17 6.52 -4.70
CA SER A 346 4.11 7.37 -3.98
C SER A 346 3.82 7.39 -2.48
N PHE A 347 4.84 7.20 -1.67
CA PHE A 347 4.77 7.33 -0.21
C PHE A 347 4.49 8.78 0.20
N PHE A 348 5.12 9.73 -0.49
CA PHE A 348 5.01 11.17 -0.18
C PHE A 348 3.90 11.89 -0.95
N SER A 349 3.30 11.28 -1.95
CA SER A 349 2.25 11.94 -2.74
C SER A 349 0.90 11.94 -2.08
N THR A 350 0.75 11.16 -1.06
CA THR A 350 -0.51 10.89 -0.39
C THR A 350 -1.68 11.79 -0.70
N TYR A 351 -2.47 11.21 -0.99
CA TYR A 351 -3.89 11.04 -0.88
C TYR A 351 -4.49 12.01 0.14
#